data_d408dfe244d5bb0782245ad7b06c317d
#
_entry.id   d408dfe244d5bb0782245ad7b06c317d
#
_cell.length_a   1.000
_cell.length_b   1.000
_cell.length_c   1.000
_cell.angle_alpha   90.00
_cell.angle_beta   90.00
_cell.angle_gamma   90.00
#
_symmetry.space_group_name_H-M   'P 1'
#
loop_
_entity.id
_entity.type
_entity.pdbx_description
1 polymer ?
#
loop_
_entity_poly.entity_id
_entity_poly.type
_entity_poly.pdbx_seq_one_letter_code
_entity_poly.pdbx_strand_id
1 'polypeptide(L)'
;MTMMKNNQSNQWPSLLSPMRKRNLAETEQLPSEESCQTEEKWEQIIDTHDLLDNKVKVIQEEDMQQFVFSYRCANSKGKCLGISPLYESECTERFGWMYMYYQQDDQPPKWGFVNAPHHCACKLRPKLFQKIDQQSINEI
;
A
#
# COMPACT_ATOMS: atom_id res chain seq x y z
N MET A 1 12.25 -45.04 -9.93
CA MET A 1 10.91 -44.87 -10.49
C MET A 1 10.27 -43.58 -10.12
N THR A 2 10.05 -43.42 -8.89
CA THR A 2 9.31 -42.27 -8.37
C THR A 2 10.12 -40.99 -8.32
N MET A 3 11.39 -41.12 -8.44
CA MET A 3 12.28 -39.98 -8.27
C MET A 3 12.23 -38.98 -9.38
N MET A 4 11.82 -39.39 -10.56
CA MET A 4 11.80 -38.44 -11.66
C MET A 4 10.84 -37.27 -11.44
N LYS A 5 9.88 -37.46 -10.60
CA LYS A 5 8.91 -36.41 -10.34
C LYS A 5 9.52 -35.19 -9.67
N ASN A 6 10.53 -35.42 -8.90
CA ASN A 6 11.14 -34.34 -8.13
C ASN A 6 11.94 -33.38 -8.99
N ASN A 7 12.39 -33.86 -10.12
CA ASN A 7 13.21 -33.01 -10.97
C ASN A 7 12.47 -31.85 -11.57
N GLN A 8 11.19 -32.05 -11.82
CA GLN A 8 10.40 -31.01 -12.46
C GLN A 8 10.13 -29.84 -11.53
N SER A 9 9.87 -30.14 -10.27
CA SER A 9 9.57 -29.09 -9.31
C SER A 9 10.77 -28.22 -9.00
N ASN A 10 11.97 -28.74 -9.19
CA ASN A 10 13.18 -28.02 -8.88
C ASN A 10 13.65 -27.09 -9.97
N GLN A 11 13.09 -27.20 -11.15
CA GLN A 11 13.50 -26.37 -12.27
C GLN A 11 13.16 -24.89 -12.08
N TRP A 12 12.00 -24.62 -11.49
CA TRP A 12 11.55 -23.26 -11.27
C TRP A 12 12.48 -22.47 -10.36
N PRO A 13 12.82 -22.97 -9.17
CA PRO A 13 13.73 -22.23 -8.30
C PRO A 13 15.12 -22.05 -8.90
N SER A 14 15.60 -23.05 -9.64
CA SER A 14 16.95 -22.99 -10.19
C SER A 14 17.11 -21.94 -11.28
N LEU A 15 16.07 -21.70 -12.06
CA LEU A 15 16.12 -20.70 -13.12
C LEU A 15 16.16 -19.28 -12.57
N LEU A 16 15.49 -19.02 -11.46
CA LEU A 16 15.40 -17.70 -10.86
C LEU A 16 16.52 -17.42 -9.85
N SER A 17 17.11 -18.46 -9.28
CA SER A 17 18.11 -18.32 -8.22
C SER A 17 19.34 -17.49 -8.59
N PRO A 18 19.95 -17.65 -9.76
CA PRO A 18 21.14 -16.89 -10.09
C PRO A 18 20.88 -15.38 -10.16
N MET A 19 19.75 -15.00 -10.69
CA MET A 19 19.38 -13.58 -10.79
C MET A 19 19.13 -12.97 -9.42
N ARG A 20 18.47 -13.71 -8.53
CA ARG A 20 18.24 -13.28 -7.16
C ARG A 20 19.54 -13.07 -6.40
N LYS A 21 20.44 -14.01 -6.52
CA LYS A 21 21.73 -13.93 -5.83
C LYS A 21 22.52 -12.71 -6.28
N ARG A 22 22.51 -12.45 -7.56
CA ARG A 22 23.21 -11.30 -8.13
C ARG A 22 22.67 -9.99 -7.58
N ASN A 23 21.35 -9.84 -7.63
CA ASN A 23 20.69 -8.62 -7.16
C ASN A 23 20.84 -8.40 -5.66
N LEU A 24 20.76 -9.49 -4.89
CA LEU A 24 20.94 -9.40 -3.44
C LEU A 24 22.36 -8.97 -3.07
N ALA A 25 23.36 -9.49 -3.75
CA ALA A 25 24.73 -9.12 -3.47
C ALA A 25 25.00 -7.65 -3.77
N GLU A 26 24.42 -7.12 -4.83
CA GLU A 26 24.55 -5.72 -5.15
C GLU A 26 23.80 -4.82 -4.16
N THR A 27 22.62 -5.25 -3.72
CA THR A 27 21.82 -4.47 -2.77
C THR A 27 22.43 -4.42 -1.37
N GLU A 28 23.09 -5.50 -0.97
CA GLU A 28 23.72 -5.55 0.36
C GLU A 28 24.91 -4.59 0.49
N GLN A 29 25.54 -4.23 -0.61
CA GLN A 29 26.71 -3.37 -0.60
C GLN A 29 26.38 -1.89 -0.60
N LEU A 30 25.17 -1.52 -1.00
CA LEU A 30 24.77 -0.13 -1.11
C LEU A 30 23.73 0.21 -0.03
N PRO A 31 23.92 1.32 0.68
CA PRO A 31 22.89 1.77 1.61
C PRO A 31 21.64 2.15 0.86
N SER A 32 20.48 1.82 1.43
CA SER A 32 19.20 2.13 0.82
C SER A 32 18.28 2.82 1.81
N GLU A 33 17.46 3.72 1.29
CA GLU A 33 16.44 4.42 2.05
C GLU A 33 15.12 4.37 1.30
N GLU A 34 14.04 4.36 2.05
CA GLU A 34 12.71 4.47 1.46
C GLU A 34 12.41 5.94 1.15
N SER A 35 11.82 6.19 0.00
CA SER A 35 11.40 7.54 -0.40
C SER A 35 10.36 8.12 0.56
N CYS A 36 9.45 7.29 1.03
CA CYS A 36 8.53 7.60 2.13
C CYS A 36 8.73 6.56 3.22
N GLN A 37 9.12 7.00 4.39
CA GLN A 37 9.29 6.10 5.53
C GLN A 37 7.94 5.59 6.00
N THR A 38 7.89 4.33 6.37
CA THR A 38 6.66 3.65 6.74
C THR A 38 6.72 3.11 8.16
N GLU A 39 5.57 3.02 8.78
CA GLU A 39 5.36 2.34 10.05
C GLU A 39 4.48 1.12 9.80
N GLU A 40 4.92 -0.03 10.29
CA GLU A 40 4.15 -1.26 10.22
C GLU A 40 3.35 -1.42 11.50
N LYS A 41 2.05 -1.71 11.38
CA LYS A 41 1.25 -1.96 12.57
C LYS A 41 0.00 -2.74 12.28
N TRP A 42 -0.48 -3.45 13.31
CA TRP A 42 -1.79 -4.06 13.29
C TRP A 42 -2.83 -3.03 13.74
N GLU A 43 -3.89 -2.88 12.98
CA GLU A 43 -4.94 -1.92 13.28
C GLU A 43 -6.30 -2.60 13.27
N GLN A 44 -7.18 -2.13 14.14
CA GLN A 44 -8.61 -2.44 14.09
C GLN A 44 -9.31 -1.29 13.38
N ILE A 45 -10.08 -1.63 12.35
CA ILE A 45 -10.86 -0.66 11.61
C ILE A 45 -12.29 -0.75 12.14
N ILE A 46 -12.90 0.38 12.44
CA ILE A 46 -14.28 0.43 12.93
C ILE A 46 -15.17 1.07 11.87
N ASP A 47 -14.87 2.29 11.48
CA ASP A 47 -15.66 3.03 10.51
C ASP A 47 -14.95 3.07 9.17
N THR A 48 -15.64 2.69 8.10
CA THR A 48 -15.08 2.67 6.76
C THR A 48 -16.20 2.75 5.71
N HIS A 49 -15.86 2.46 4.46
CA HIS A 49 -16.78 2.46 3.32
C HIS A 49 -16.70 1.14 2.57
N ASP A 50 -17.84 0.73 2.01
CA ASP A 50 -17.89 -0.44 1.13
C ASP A 50 -17.61 -0.06 -0.33
N LEU A 51 -17.74 -1.05 -1.23
CA LEU A 51 -17.49 -0.83 -2.67
C LEU A 51 -18.44 0.17 -3.31
N LEU A 52 -19.61 0.39 -2.72
CA LEU A 52 -20.62 1.32 -3.22
C LEU A 52 -20.55 2.67 -2.50
N ASP A 53 -19.47 2.88 -1.74
CA ASP A 53 -19.24 4.12 -0.97
C ASP A 53 -20.26 4.34 0.14
N ASN A 54 -20.90 3.29 0.63
CA ASN A 54 -21.75 3.35 1.81
C ASN A 54 -20.91 3.32 3.06
N LYS A 55 -21.29 4.13 4.05
CA LYS A 55 -20.65 4.10 5.37
C LYS A 55 -21.03 2.82 6.09
N VAL A 56 -20.04 2.09 6.56
CA VAL A 56 -20.23 0.81 7.23
C VAL A 56 -19.36 0.71 8.48
N LYS A 57 -19.72 -0.19 9.36
CA LYS A 57 -18.96 -0.49 10.56
C LYS A 57 -18.45 -1.92 10.52
N VAL A 58 -17.17 -2.08 10.69
CA VAL A 58 -16.57 -3.40 10.83
C VAL A 58 -16.90 -3.96 12.20
N ILE A 59 -17.29 -5.22 12.23
CA ILE A 59 -17.70 -5.87 13.47
C ILE A 59 -16.46 -6.13 14.33
N GLN A 60 -16.48 -5.60 15.55
CA GLN A 60 -15.42 -5.78 16.53
C GLN A 60 -16.06 -6.22 17.85
N GLU A 61 -16.08 -7.50 18.10
CA GLU A 61 -16.65 -8.11 19.31
C GLU A 61 -15.56 -8.90 20.03
N GLU A 62 -15.80 -9.24 21.31
CA GLU A 62 -14.81 -9.97 22.10
C GLU A 62 -14.37 -11.28 21.45
N ASP A 63 -15.32 -11.99 20.86
CA ASP A 63 -15.08 -13.29 20.22
C ASP A 63 -14.77 -13.17 18.74
N MET A 64 -14.86 -11.97 18.17
CA MET A 64 -14.57 -11.74 16.76
C MET A 64 -13.92 -10.38 16.57
N GLN A 65 -12.61 -10.35 16.65
CA GLN A 65 -11.81 -9.15 16.38
C GLN A 65 -11.12 -9.27 15.05
N GLN A 66 -11.22 -8.22 14.25
CA GLN A 66 -10.65 -8.19 12.91
C GLN A 66 -9.56 -7.13 12.85
N PHE A 67 -8.38 -7.54 12.39
CA PHE A 67 -7.21 -6.69 12.31
C PHE A 67 -6.71 -6.60 10.87
N VAL A 68 -6.12 -5.46 10.54
CA VAL A 68 -5.39 -5.26 9.29
C VAL A 68 -3.94 -4.98 9.64
N PHE A 69 -3.03 -5.61 8.91
CA PHE A 69 -1.62 -5.25 9.00
C PHE A 69 -1.36 -4.17 7.96
N SER A 70 -1.01 -2.98 8.41
CA SER A 70 -0.89 -1.83 7.52
C SER A 70 0.50 -1.23 7.55
N TYR A 71 0.87 -0.64 6.41
CA TYR A 71 2.08 0.16 6.25
C TYR A 71 1.64 1.61 6.14
N ARG A 72 1.69 2.32 7.26
CA ARG A 72 1.30 3.74 7.30
C ARG A 72 2.49 4.63 6.98
N CYS A 73 2.21 5.82 6.48
CA CYS A 73 3.25 6.83 6.33
C CYS A 73 3.74 7.27 7.70
N ALA A 74 5.04 7.16 7.96
CA ALA A 74 5.63 7.66 9.19
C ALA A 74 5.55 9.18 9.25
N ASN A 75 5.64 9.84 8.08
CA ASN A 75 5.54 11.30 7.95
C ASN A 75 4.50 11.62 6.88
N SER A 76 3.22 11.46 7.24
CA SER A 76 2.11 11.74 6.32
C SER A 76 2.14 13.19 5.88
N LYS A 77 1.94 13.42 4.58
CA LYS A 77 2.03 14.73 3.92
C LYS A 77 3.43 15.32 3.89
N GLY A 78 4.46 14.59 4.37
CA GLY A 78 5.84 14.99 4.24
C GLY A 78 6.35 14.80 2.82
N LYS A 79 7.49 15.38 2.54
CA LYS A 79 8.12 15.26 1.23
C LYS A 79 8.80 13.91 1.10
N CYS A 80 8.79 13.37 -0.11
CA CYS A 80 9.51 12.14 -0.43
C CYS A 80 11.00 12.43 -0.58
N LEU A 81 11.82 11.48 -0.16
CA LEU A 81 13.27 11.57 -0.31
C LEU A 81 13.71 11.16 -1.72
N GLY A 82 14.78 11.78 -2.18
CA GLY A 82 15.41 11.37 -3.43
C GLY A 82 14.67 11.78 -4.69
N ILE A 83 13.82 12.79 -4.62
CA ILE A 83 13.01 13.24 -5.75
C ILE A 83 13.68 14.44 -6.42
N SER A 84 13.62 14.47 -7.76
CA SER A 84 14.13 15.59 -8.54
C SER A 84 13.49 16.91 -8.14
N PRO A 85 14.26 18.02 -8.14
CA PRO A 85 13.71 19.35 -7.84
C PRO A 85 12.62 19.81 -8.79
N LEU A 86 12.45 19.16 -9.93
CA LEU A 86 11.41 19.48 -10.91
C LEU A 86 10.02 19.01 -10.47
N TYR A 87 9.94 18.23 -9.40
CA TYR A 87 8.68 17.69 -8.88
C TYR A 87 8.43 18.16 -7.47
N GLU A 88 7.18 18.38 -7.16
CA GLU A 88 6.72 18.37 -5.79
C GLU A 88 6.32 16.96 -5.41
N SER A 89 6.57 16.60 -4.17
CA SER A 89 6.30 15.26 -3.69
C SER A 89 5.59 15.28 -2.35
N GLU A 90 4.81 14.26 -2.12
CA GLU A 90 4.06 14.11 -0.87
C GLU A 90 3.90 12.63 -0.55
N CYS A 91 4.21 12.26 0.68
CA CYS A 91 3.93 10.92 1.17
C CYS A 91 2.45 10.81 1.55
N THR A 92 1.72 9.94 0.87
CA THR A 92 0.28 9.80 1.06
C THR A 92 -0.10 8.39 1.47
N GLU A 93 -1.10 8.31 2.35
CA GLU A 93 -1.72 7.04 2.70
C GLU A 93 -2.51 6.50 1.51
N ARG A 94 -2.26 5.26 1.16
CA ARG A 94 -3.02 4.55 0.13
C ARG A 94 -3.88 3.50 0.79
N PHE A 95 -5.08 3.36 0.27
CA PHE A 95 -6.08 2.43 0.79
C PHE A 95 -6.35 1.33 -0.22
N GLY A 96 -6.79 0.20 0.26
CA GLY A 96 -7.14 -0.94 -0.58
C GLY A 96 -8.40 -1.61 -0.05
N TRP A 97 -8.85 -2.63 -0.76
CA TRP A 97 -10.04 -3.37 -0.39
C TRP A 97 -9.66 -4.62 0.40
N MET A 98 -10.32 -4.77 1.57
CA MET A 98 -10.12 -5.92 2.46
C MET A 98 -11.46 -6.61 2.68
N TYR A 99 -11.46 -7.94 2.66
CA TYR A 99 -12.64 -8.74 2.89
C TYR A 99 -12.86 -8.91 4.39
N MET A 100 -13.90 -8.27 4.90
CA MET A 100 -14.17 -8.20 6.33
C MET A 100 -15.66 -8.40 6.62
N TYR A 101 -15.96 -8.70 7.88
CA TYR A 101 -17.33 -8.81 8.36
C TYR A 101 -17.77 -7.43 8.86
N TYR A 102 -18.82 -6.89 8.27
CA TYR A 102 -19.26 -5.53 8.54
C TYR A 102 -20.76 -5.41 8.54
N GLN A 103 -21.25 -4.30 9.06
CA GLN A 103 -22.67 -3.99 9.10
C GLN A 103 -22.92 -2.59 8.55
N GLN A 104 -23.91 -2.48 7.69
CA GLN A 104 -24.39 -1.22 7.17
C GLN A 104 -25.69 -0.85 7.84
N ASP A 105 -25.69 0.23 8.64
CA ASP A 105 -26.85 0.72 9.38
C ASP A 105 -27.53 -0.41 10.17
N ASP A 106 -28.86 -0.58 10.00
CA ASP A 106 -29.63 -1.60 10.72
C ASP A 106 -29.73 -2.92 9.95
N GLN A 107 -29.01 -3.06 8.86
CA GLN A 107 -29.02 -4.29 8.07
C GLN A 107 -28.23 -5.39 8.79
N PRO A 108 -28.53 -6.67 8.48
CA PRO A 108 -27.73 -7.75 9.05
C PRO A 108 -26.29 -7.68 8.65
N PRO A 109 -25.35 -8.04 9.54
CA PRO A 109 -23.93 -8.08 9.20
C PRO A 109 -23.66 -9.05 8.05
N LYS A 110 -22.67 -8.73 7.23
CA LYS A 110 -22.28 -9.57 6.09
C LYS A 110 -20.80 -9.46 5.82
N TRP A 111 -20.28 -10.43 5.09
CA TRP A 111 -18.92 -10.40 4.58
C TRP A 111 -18.87 -9.64 3.26
N GLY A 112 -17.89 -8.80 3.12
CA GLY A 112 -17.70 -8.05 1.89
C GLY A 112 -16.44 -7.20 1.94
N PHE A 113 -16.20 -6.46 0.87
CA PHE A 113 -15.01 -5.63 0.78
C PHE A 113 -15.25 -4.26 1.37
N VAL A 114 -14.32 -3.85 2.23
CA VAL A 114 -14.31 -2.52 2.83
C VAL A 114 -12.98 -1.85 2.55
N ASN A 115 -12.97 -0.52 2.59
CA ASN A 115 -11.78 0.27 2.39
C ASN A 115 -10.91 0.20 3.65
N ALA A 116 -9.63 -0.12 3.47
CA ALA A 116 -8.70 -0.29 4.59
C ALA A 116 -7.35 0.33 4.26
N PRO A 117 -6.59 0.80 5.27
CA PRO A 117 -5.24 1.28 5.04
C PRO A 117 -4.38 0.15 4.47
N HIS A 118 -3.57 0.47 3.48
CA HIS A 118 -2.77 -0.53 2.79
C HIS A 118 -1.28 -0.20 2.82
N HIS A 119 -0.89 0.95 2.28
CA HIS A 119 0.52 1.31 2.21
C HIS A 119 0.72 2.83 2.09
N CYS A 120 1.97 3.25 2.25
CA CYS A 120 2.39 4.62 2.00
C CYS A 120 3.01 4.73 0.61
N ALA A 121 2.60 5.73 -0.14
CA ALA A 121 3.11 5.97 -1.48
C ALA A 121 3.60 7.40 -1.65
N CYS A 122 4.59 7.57 -2.52
CA CYS A 122 5.06 8.89 -2.91
C CYS A 122 4.23 9.38 -4.08
N LYS A 123 3.57 10.51 -3.91
CA LYS A 123 2.79 11.17 -4.94
C LYS A 123 3.59 12.31 -5.53
N LEU A 124 3.75 12.33 -6.83
CA LEU A 124 4.55 13.32 -7.54
C LEU A 124 3.67 14.25 -8.36
N ARG A 125 4.04 15.53 -8.38
CA ARG A 125 3.41 16.53 -9.21
C ARG A 125 4.49 17.36 -9.88
N PRO A 126 4.53 17.45 -11.22
CA PRO A 126 5.49 18.31 -11.91
C PRO A 126 5.24 19.77 -11.56
N LYS A 127 6.28 20.49 -11.20
CA LYS A 127 6.18 21.92 -10.86
C LYS A 127 5.79 22.78 -12.05
N LEU A 128 6.13 22.34 -13.26
CA LEU A 128 5.79 23.05 -14.48
C LEU A 128 4.29 23.24 -14.64
N PHE A 129 3.50 22.21 -14.30
CA PHE A 129 2.05 22.31 -14.41
C PHE A 129 1.45 23.30 -13.41
N GLN A 130 2.02 23.42 -12.23
CA GLN A 130 1.55 24.38 -11.23
C GLN A 130 1.72 25.83 -11.71
N LYS A 131 2.82 26.12 -12.37
CA LYS A 131 3.04 27.47 -12.93
C LYS A 131 2.03 27.81 -14.02
N ILE A 132 1.71 26.84 -14.87
CA ILE A 132 0.73 27.03 -15.94
C ILE A 132 -0.66 27.30 -15.33
N ASP A 133 -1.07 26.54 -14.34
CA ASP A 133 -2.35 26.71 -13.69
C ASP A 133 -2.48 28.09 -13.03
N GLN A 134 -1.42 28.55 -12.37
CA GLN A 134 -1.41 29.86 -11.74
C GLN A 134 -1.47 31.00 -12.76
N GLN A 135 -0.79 30.84 -13.89
CA GLN A 135 -0.86 31.83 -14.96
C GLN A 135 -2.25 31.94 -15.55
N SER A 136 -2.89 30.81 -15.76
CA SER A 136 -4.25 30.78 -16.29
C SER A 136 -5.23 31.50 -15.37
N ILE A 137 -5.06 31.34 -14.06
CA ILE A 137 -5.91 32.01 -13.07
C ILE A 137 -5.69 33.53 -13.08
N ASN A 138 -4.46 33.97 -13.26
CA ASN A 138 -4.10 35.37 -13.25
C ASN A 138 -4.54 36.13 -14.52
N GLU A 139 -4.73 35.43 -15.62
CA GLU A 139 -5.19 36.01 -16.88
C GLU A 139 -6.72 36.14 -16.94
N ILE A 140 -7.42 35.52 -16.05
CA ILE A 140 -8.88 35.64 -15.94
C ILE A 140 -9.25 36.78 -15.02
#